data_c412b8f2f404ad81e5f42973163c5b41
#
_entry.id   c412b8f2f404ad81e5f42973163c5b41
#
_cell.length_a   1.000
_cell.length_b   1.000
_cell.length_c   1.000
_cell.angle_alpha   90.00
_cell.angle_beta   90.00
_cell.angle_gamma   90.00
#
_symmetry.space_group_name_H-M   'P 1'
#
loop_
_entity.id
_entity.type
_entity.pdbx_description
1 polymer ?
#
loop_
_entity_poly.entity_id
_entity_poly.type
_entity_poly.pdbx_seq_one_letter_code
_entity_poly.pdbx_strand_id
1 'polypeptide(L)'
;NLTGVFSVMKAVWPILVAQQYGRCVVTASPALYGAGVAAYAASKAGVIGIANSLQFEAKKLKLDIKCNIIIPQANTRMVQDLNTNISATRVAHGKSALKSAPTELLARMGLEKVSAMVAWLAHQQCQSEAKIFEAGAGYFAQLNWSRSAPLFATEKEGIDGAPLPEHIRDGQDTL
;
A
#
# COMPACT_ATOMS: atom_id res chain seq x y z
N ASN A 1 8.19 9.75 -6.35
CA ASN A 1 7.58 8.50 -5.88
C ASN A 1 6.42 8.05 -6.80
N LEU A 2 5.32 8.81 -6.92
CA LEU A 2 4.17 8.39 -7.74
C LEU A 2 4.46 8.49 -9.25
N THR A 3 4.84 9.68 -9.73
CA THR A 3 5.10 9.95 -11.15
C THR A 3 6.17 9.03 -11.74
N GLY A 4 7.26 8.77 -10.99
CA GLY A 4 8.31 7.87 -11.45
C GLY A 4 7.81 6.44 -11.66
N VAL A 5 7.01 5.91 -10.72
CA VAL A 5 6.40 4.57 -10.87
C VAL A 5 5.46 4.55 -12.08
N PHE A 6 4.60 5.55 -12.22
CA PHE A 6 3.71 5.67 -13.37
C PHE A 6 4.48 5.70 -14.70
N SER A 7 5.54 6.52 -14.78
CA SER A 7 6.33 6.64 -16.01
C SER A 7 7.03 5.34 -16.40
N VAL A 8 7.60 4.62 -15.42
CA VAL A 8 8.21 3.31 -15.67
C VAL A 8 7.16 2.30 -16.14
N MET A 9 6.03 2.21 -15.43
CA MET A 9 4.95 1.28 -15.81
C MET A 9 4.39 1.60 -17.19
N LYS A 10 4.18 2.89 -17.50
CA LYS A 10 3.74 3.33 -18.85
C LYS A 10 4.73 2.92 -19.94
N ALA A 11 6.02 3.01 -19.69
CA ALA A 11 7.05 2.66 -20.67
C ALA A 11 7.16 1.15 -20.90
N VAL A 12 7.03 0.33 -19.85
CA VAL A 12 7.16 -1.13 -19.96
C VAL A 12 5.86 -1.84 -20.35
N TRP A 13 4.71 -1.22 -20.10
CA TRP A 13 3.40 -1.85 -20.31
C TRP A 13 3.18 -2.37 -21.73
N PRO A 14 3.46 -1.61 -22.81
CA PRO A 14 3.31 -2.11 -24.18
C PRO A 14 4.17 -3.35 -24.46
N ILE A 15 5.36 -3.44 -23.84
CA ILE A 15 6.27 -4.58 -23.98
C ILE A 15 5.66 -5.81 -23.30
N LEU A 16 5.15 -5.63 -22.06
CA LEU A 16 4.50 -6.73 -21.32
C LEU A 16 3.27 -7.25 -22.06
N VAL A 17 2.48 -6.35 -22.64
CA VAL A 17 1.31 -6.72 -23.45
C VAL A 17 1.73 -7.50 -24.70
N ALA A 18 2.74 -7.02 -25.42
CA ALA A 18 3.22 -7.69 -26.64
C ALA A 18 3.76 -9.10 -26.35
N GLN A 19 4.46 -9.31 -25.23
CA GLN A 19 4.97 -10.62 -24.82
C GLN A 19 3.93 -11.49 -24.10
N GLN A 20 2.75 -10.95 -23.80
CA GLN A 20 1.63 -11.60 -23.10
C GLN A 20 1.97 -12.13 -21.69
N TYR A 21 3.05 -11.68 -21.12
CA TYR A 21 3.58 -12.13 -19.84
C TYR A 21 4.26 -10.99 -19.09
N GLY A 22 4.10 -10.96 -17.75
CA GLY A 22 4.80 -10.02 -16.90
C GLY A 22 4.60 -10.29 -15.41
N ARG A 23 5.61 -9.87 -14.64
CA ARG A 23 5.56 -9.87 -13.16
C ARG A 23 6.01 -8.49 -12.69
N CYS A 24 5.06 -7.72 -12.21
CA CYS A 24 5.28 -6.35 -11.75
C CYS A 24 5.16 -6.30 -10.23
N VAL A 25 6.19 -5.80 -9.56
CA VAL A 25 6.19 -5.61 -8.12
C VAL A 25 6.38 -4.12 -7.83
N VAL A 26 5.33 -3.49 -7.30
CA VAL A 26 5.32 -2.05 -7.01
C VAL A 26 5.52 -1.83 -5.52
N THR A 27 6.42 -0.93 -5.16
CA THR A 27 6.76 -0.67 -3.76
C THR A 27 5.92 0.46 -3.17
N ALA A 28 5.00 0.10 -2.28
CA ALA A 28 4.28 1.02 -1.40
C ALA A 28 5.09 1.33 -0.11
N SER A 29 4.43 1.67 0.98
CA SER A 29 5.09 1.97 2.26
C SER A 29 4.07 1.88 3.40
N PRO A 30 4.48 1.56 4.64
CA PRO A 30 3.65 1.71 5.83
C PRO A 30 3.13 3.13 6.06
N ALA A 31 3.70 4.13 5.40
CA ALA A 31 3.22 5.51 5.42
C ALA A 31 1.76 5.64 4.99
N LEU A 32 1.22 4.68 4.22
CA LEU A 32 -0.19 4.63 3.83
C LEU A 32 -1.15 4.56 5.04
N TYR A 33 -0.67 4.08 6.19
CA TYR A 33 -1.43 4.06 7.45
C TYR A 33 -1.44 5.43 8.18
N GLY A 34 -0.95 6.48 7.55
CA GLY A 34 -0.96 7.83 8.10
C GLY A 34 0.28 8.19 8.93
N ALA A 35 1.35 7.39 8.87
CA ALA A 35 2.60 7.69 9.55
C ALA A 35 3.46 8.67 8.73
N GLY A 36 3.51 9.94 9.13
CA GLY A 36 4.53 10.87 8.67
C GLY A 36 4.08 11.89 7.63
N VAL A 37 4.78 11.98 6.50
CA VAL A 37 4.64 13.03 5.50
C VAL A 37 3.47 12.77 4.57
N ALA A 38 2.44 13.64 4.59
CA ALA A 38 1.20 13.47 3.83
C ALA A 38 1.43 13.27 2.31
N ALA A 39 2.31 14.06 1.69
CA ALA A 39 2.62 13.92 0.27
C ALA A 39 3.28 12.56 -0.06
N TYR A 40 4.12 12.04 0.83
CA TYR A 40 4.72 10.71 0.68
C TYR A 40 3.67 9.62 0.86
N ALA A 41 2.86 9.70 1.92
CA ALA A 41 1.76 8.77 2.16
C ALA A 41 0.80 8.70 0.98
N ALA A 42 0.36 9.85 0.47
CA ALA A 42 -0.48 9.94 -0.72
C ALA A 42 0.17 9.31 -1.96
N SER A 43 1.48 9.56 -2.17
CA SER A 43 2.21 8.95 -3.30
C SER A 43 2.26 7.43 -3.21
N LYS A 44 2.45 6.88 -2.00
CA LYS A 44 2.55 5.44 -1.76
C LYS A 44 1.19 4.74 -1.75
N ALA A 45 0.13 5.41 -1.36
CA ALA A 45 -1.24 4.95 -1.59
C ALA A 45 -1.59 4.96 -3.09
N GLY A 46 -1.19 6.00 -3.83
CA GLY A 46 -1.43 6.12 -5.26
C GLY A 46 -0.80 5.01 -6.11
N VAL A 47 0.37 4.46 -5.73
CA VAL A 47 0.98 3.36 -6.48
C VAL A 47 0.16 2.06 -6.39
N ILE A 48 -0.63 1.88 -5.33
CA ILE A 48 -1.57 0.75 -5.21
C ILE A 48 -2.64 0.86 -6.31
N GLY A 49 -3.18 2.07 -6.51
CA GLY A 49 -4.14 2.34 -7.59
C GLY A 49 -3.56 2.05 -8.98
N ILE A 50 -2.30 2.42 -9.23
CA ILE A 50 -1.61 2.11 -10.49
C ILE A 50 -1.54 0.59 -10.70
N ALA A 51 -1.06 -0.17 -9.72
CA ALA A 51 -0.92 -1.62 -9.83
C ALA A 51 -2.28 -2.32 -10.06
N ASN A 52 -3.32 -1.90 -9.31
CA ASN A 52 -4.66 -2.45 -9.44
C ASN A 52 -5.27 -2.16 -10.83
N SER A 53 -5.07 -0.96 -11.37
CA SER A 53 -5.57 -0.59 -12.71
C SER A 53 -4.90 -1.41 -13.80
N LEU A 54 -3.58 -1.59 -13.72
CA LEU A 54 -2.83 -2.42 -14.68
C LEU A 54 -3.23 -3.90 -14.57
N GLN A 55 -3.45 -4.41 -13.36
CA GLN A 55 -3.96 -5.77 -13.18
C GLN A 55 -5.36 -5.95 -13.77
N PHE A 56 -6.23 -4.97 -13.60
CA PHE A 56 -7.57 -4.99 -14.20
C PHE A 56 -7.49 -5.04 -15.74
N GLU A 57 -6.61 -4.25 -16.33
CA GLU A 57 -6.37 -4.26 -17.78
C GLU A 57 -5.80 -5.60 -18.26
N ALA A 58 -4.80 -6.15 -17.56
CA ALA A 58 -4.25 -7.47 -17.87
C ALA A 58 -5.33 -8.56 -17.87
N LYS A 59 -6.23 -8.56 -16.88
CA LYS A 59 -7.37 -9.47 -16.81
C LYS A 59 -8.32 -9.32 -17.99
N LYS A 60 -8.68 -8.08 -18.31
CA LYS A 60 -9.57 -7.78 -19.44
C LYS A 60 -9.00 -8.28 -20.76
N LEU A 61 -7.68 -8.18 -20.92
CA LEU A 61 -6.96 -8.67 -22.11
C LEU A 61 -6.59 -10.16 -22.03
N LYS A 62 -6.91 -10.85 -20.93
CA LYS A 62 -6.59 -12.26 -20.68
C LYS A 62 -5.10 -12.59 -20.76
N LEU A 63 -4.25 -11.67 -20.26
CA LEU A 63 -2.79 -11.78 -20.28
C LEU A 63 -2.26 -12.41 -18.98
N ASP A 64 -1.18 -13.17 -19.05
CA ASP A 64 -0.46 -13.64 -17.86
C ASP A 64 0.49 -12.56 -17.31
N ILE A 65 -0.08 -11.39 -17.02
CA ILE A 65 0.61 -10.29 -16.35
C ILE A 65 0.07 -10.18 -14.93
N LYS A 66 0.97 -10.25 -13.93
CA LYS A 66 0.63 -10.12 -12.52
C LYS A 66 1.26 -8.85 -11.94
N CYS A 67 0.43 -7.96 -11.43
CA CYS A 67 0.86 -6.73 -10.76
C CYS A 67 0.56 -6.86 -9.27
N ASN A 68 1.59 -6.87 -8.44
CA ASN A 68 1.45 -6.96 -6.98
C ASN A 68 2.16 -5.80 -6.29
N ILE A 69 1.81 -5.57 -5.05
CA ILE A 69 2.33 -4.48 -4.25
C ILE A 69 3.07 -5.05 -3.04
N ILE A 70 4.26 -4.51 -2.76
CA ILE A 70 4.99 -4.80 -1.53
C ILE A 70 5.06 -3.57 -0.64
N ILE A 71 4.86 -3.78 0.65
CA ILE A 71 5.09 -2.82 1.73
C ILE A 71 6.30 -3.32 2.52
N PRO A 72 7.51 -2.82 2.23
CA PRO A 72 8.72 -3.30 2.87
C PRO A 72 8.86 -2.73 4.28
N GLN A 73 9.31 -3.56 5.21
CA GLN A 73 9.67 -3.15 6.56
C GLN A 73 11.12 -3.57 6.86
N ALA A 74 12.04 -2.64 6.67
CA ALA A 74 13.47 -2.86 6.86
C ALA A 74 14.13 -1.68 7.59
N ASN A 75 15.10 -1.98 8.43
CA ASN A 75 15.90 -0.97 9.13
C ASN A 75 16.98 -0.42 8.19
N THR A 76 16.57 0.47 7.31
CA THR A 76 17.48 1.14 6.37
C THR A 76 18.10 2.38 7.00
N ARG A 77 19.25 2.82 6.46
CA ARG A 77 19.86 4.10 6.82
C ARG A 77 18.86 5.26 6.73
N MET A 78 18.04 5.30 5.68
CA MET A 78 17.02 6.35 5.52
C MET A 78 15.98 6.34 6.67
N VAL A 79 15.57 5.18 7.16
CA VAL A 79 14.66 5.07 8.31
C VAL A 79 15.33 5.53 9.60
N GLN A 80 16.61 5.21 9.79
CA GLN A 80 17.40 5.66 10.93
C GLN A 80 17.54 7.18 10.94
N ASP A 81 17.91 7.77 9.79
CA ASP A 81 18.05 9.23 9.64
C ASP A 81 16.70 9.94 9.88
N LEU A 82 15.60 9.40 9.35
CA LEU A 82 14.26 9.92 9.58
C LEU A 82 13.88 9.92 11.07
N ASN A 83 14.11 8.81 11.78
CA ASN A 83 13.83 8.70 13.20
C ASN A 83 14.67 9.67 14.04
N THR A 84 15.94 9.87 13.66
CA THR A 84 16.82 10.84 14.29
C THR A 84 16.29 12.27 14.12
N ASN A 85 15.92 12.65 12.91
CA ASN A 85 15.39 13.98 12.59
C ASN A 85 14.04 14.23 13.29
N ILE A 86 13.13 13.27 13.32
CA ILE A 86 11.87 13.38 14.05
C ILE A 86 12.14 13.53 15.55
N SER A 87 13.06 12.77 16.11
CA SER A 87 13.43 12.88 17.53
C SER A 87 13.99 14.25 17.86
N ALA A 88 14.89 14.78 17.05
CA ALA A 88 15.45 16.11 17.22
C ALA A 88 14.34 17.20 17.17
N THR A 89 13.44 17.13 16.19
CA THR A 89 12.30 18.04 16.07
C THR A 89 11.38 17.97 17.31
N ARG A 90 11.08 16.78 17.80
CA ARG A 90 10.25 16.60 19.01
C ARG A 90 10.90 17.26 20.24
N VAL A 91 12.20 17.03 20.42
CA VAL A 91 12.97 17.62 21.54
C VAL A 91 12.97 19.14 21.45
N ALA A 92 13.18 19.71 20.26
CA ALA A 92 13.11 21.16 20.03
C ALA A 92 11.74 21.77 20.39
N HIS A 93 10.67 20.98 20.36
CA HIS A 93 9.30 21.37 20.77
C HIS A 93 8.95 20.91 22.20
N GLY A 94 9.95 20.63 23.05
CA GLY A 94 9.72 20.25 24.45
C GLY A 94 9.09 18.87 24.68
N LYS A 95 9.13 17.99 23.67
CA LYS A 95 8.62 16.62 23.76
C LYS A 95 9.77 15.61 23.91
N SER A 96 9.50 14.47 24.49
CA SER A 96 10.48 13.38 24.55
C SER A 96 10.89 12.92 23.14
N ALA A 97 12.15 12.52 22.97
CA ALA A 97 12.62 11.84 21.75
C ALA A 97 11.79 10.57 21.47
N LEU A 98 11.80 10.10 20.25
CA LEU A 98 11.21 8.80 19.93
C LEU A 98 11.95 7.71 20.69
N LYS A 99 11.21 6.77 21.27
CA LYS A 99 11.81 5.55 21.80
C LYS A 99 12.39 4.73 20.65
N SER A 100 13.64 4.33 20.78
CA SER A 100 14.23 3.37 19.83
C SER A 100 13.47 2.06 19.88
N ALA A 101 13.32 1.41 18.72
CA ALA A 101 12.82 0.04 18.68
C ALA A 101 13.83 -0.88 19.41
N PRO A 102 13.38 -1.99 20.03
CA PRO A 102 14.25 -2.97 20.65
C PRO A 102 15.33 -3.44 19.68
N THR A 103 16.55 -3.63 20.17
CA THR A 103 17.71 -4.04 19.37
C THR A 103 17.45 -5.35 18.64
N GLU A 104 16.78 -6.30 19.28
CA GLU A 104 16.42 -7.59 18.69
C GLU A 104 15.47 -7.42 17.49
N LEU A 105 14.53 -6.49 17.56
CA LEU A 105 13.65 -6.18 16.45
C LEU A 105 14.43 -5.55 15.29
N LEU A 106 15.29 -4.57 15.58
CA LEU A 106 16.12 -3.91 14.56
C LEU A 106 17.06 -4.91 13.87
N ALA A 107 17.64 -5.85 14.63
CA ALA A 107 18.48 -6.92 14.09
C ALA A 107 17.71 -7.86 13.12
N ARG A 108 16.40 -8.04 13.35
CA ARG A 108 15.54 -8.85 12.47
C ARG A 108 15.08 -8.12 11.21
N MET A 109 15.22 -6.80 11.14
CA MET A 109 14.74 -5.96 10.05
C MET A 109 15.79 -5.80 8.92
N GLY A 110 16.53 -6.83 8.59
CA GLY A 110 17.48 -6.84 7.48
C GLY A 110 16.79 -6.77 6.12
N LEU A 111 17.50 -6.25 5.12
CA LEU A 111 16.99 -6.07 3.75
C LEU A 111 16.62 -7.39 3.08
N GLU A 112 17.37 -8.44 3.36
CA GLU A 112 17.18 -9.81 2.85
C GLU A 112 15.81 -10.39 3.25
N LYS A 113 15.23 -9.92 4.36
CA LYS A 113 13.89 -10.34 4.81
C LYS A 113 12.76 -9.82 3.92
N VAL A 114 13.04 -8.76 3.17
CA VAL A 114 12.10 -8.22 2.18
C VAL A 114 12.31 -8.87 0.82
N SER A 115 13.56 -9.10 0.42
CA SER A 115 13.95 -9.60 -0.90
C SER A 115 13.30 -10.93 -1.25
N ALA A 116 13.10 -11.82 -0.28
CA ALA A 116 12.46 -13.13 -0.48
C ALA A 116 11.03 -12.99 -1.04
N MET A 117 10.24 -12.05 -0.50
CA MET A 117 8.89 -11.78 -1.01
C MET A 117 8.92 -11.18 -2.43
N VAL A 118 9.85 -10.25 -2.69
CA VAL A 118 10.01 -9.67 -4.05
C VAL A 118 10.36 -10.75 -5.06
N ALA A 119 11.31 -11.64 -4.73
CA ALA A 119 11.69 -12.75 -5.58
C ALA A 119 10.51 -13.69 -5.86
N TRP A 120 9.71 -14.02 -4.86
CA TRP A 120 8.51 -14.83 -5.03
C TRP A 120 7.48 -14.14 -5.92
N LEU A 121 7.17 -12.86 -5.69
CA LEU A 121 6.20 -12.12 -6.50
C LEU A 121 6.64 -11.94 -7.96
N ALA A 122 7.93 -11.94 -8.21
CA ALA A 122 8.52 -11.89 -9.56
C ALA A 122 8.65 -13.28 -10.20
N HIS A 123 8.44 -14.36 -9.45
CA HIS A 123 8.61 -15.71 -9.96
C HIS A 123 7.46 -16.12 -10.88
N GLN A 124 7.77 -16.89 -11.94
CA GLN A 124 6.78 -17.34 -12.94
C GLN A 124 5.62 -18.15 -12.32
N GLN A 125 5.87 -18.91 -11.26
CA GLN A 125 4.85 -19.71 -10.57
C GLN A 125 3.96 -18.90 -9.64
N CYS A 126 4.28 -17.63 -9.37
CA CYS A 126 3.45 -16.80 -8.54
C CYS A 126 2.14 -16.46 -9.25
N GLN A 127 1.02 -16.88 -8.66
CA GLN A 127 -0.32 -16.63 -9.18
C GLN A 127 -1.03 -15.45 -8.49
N SER A 128 -0.37 -14.81 -7.53
CA SER A 128 -0.93 -13.63 -6.86
C SER A 128 -1.09 -12.48 -7.84
N GLU A 129 -2.23 -11.79 -7.75
CA GLU A 129 -2.55 -10.65 -8.60
C GLU A 129 -3.33 -9.58 -7.83
N ALA A 130 -2.99 -8.32 -8.01
CA ALA A 130 -3.54 -7.18 -7.28
C ALA A 130 -3.49 -7.35 -5.74
N LYS A 131 -2.49 -8.08 -5.23
CA LYS A 131 -2.33 -8.31 -3.80
C LYS A 131 -1.31 -7.35 -3.22
N ILE A 132 -1.54 -6.98 -1.97
CA ILE A 132 -0.65 -6.13 -1.18
C ILE A 132 -0.02 -7.01 -0.11
N PHE A 133 1.29 -7.07 -0.08
CA PHE A 133 2.03 -7.84 0.91
C PHE A 133 2.93 -6.95 1.75
N GLU A 134 2.86 -7.11 3.05
CA GLU A 134 3.87 -6.62 3.98
C GLU A 134 4.98 -7.66 4.12
N ALA A 135 6.21 -7.20 4.12
CA ALA A 135 7.37 -8.07 4.28
C ALA A 135 8.47 -7.39 5.09
N GLY A 136 8.96 -8.05 6.11
CA GLY A 136 10.06 -7.58 6.94
C GLY A 136 10.18 -8.32 8.25
N ALA A 137 11.26 -8.14 8.96
CA ALA A 137 11.54 -8.74 10.26
C ALA A 137 11.28 -10.26 10.35
N GLY A 138 11.26 -10.95 9.20
CA GLY A 138 10.99 -12.39 9.12
C GLY A 138 9.52 -12.76 9.07
N TYR A 139 8.61 -11.82 8.86
CA TYR A 139 7.19 -12.10 8.62
C TYR A 139 6.75 -11.66 7.21
N PHE A 140 5.68 -12.29 6.75
CA PHE A 140 4.96 -11.95 5.53
C PHE A 140 3.46 -11.93 5.84
N ALA A 141 2.78 -10.85 5.45
CA ALA A 141 1.35 -10.71 5.65
C ALA A 141 0.68 -10.14 4.39
N GLN A 142 -0.54 -10.56 4.11
CA GLN A 142 -1.34 -9.94 3.06
C GLN A 142 -2.26 -8.89 3.68
N LEU A 143 -2.20 -7.67 3.15
CA LEU A 143 -3.15 -6.61 3.47
C LEU A 143 -4.38 -6.77 2.58
N ASN A 144 -5.56 -6.77 3.19
CA ASN A 144 -6.83 -6.79 2.48
C ASN A 144 -7.64 -5.53 2.82
N TRP A 145 -8.32 -4.99 1.82
CA TRP A 145 -9.39 -4.02 2.03
C TRP A 145 -10.67 -4.76 2.39
N SER A 146 -11.35 -4.29 3.41
CA SER A 146 -12.71 -4.74 3.72
C SER A 146 -13.69 -3.58 3.56
N ARG A 147 -14.92 -3.92 3.22
CA ARG A 147 -16.03 -2.99 3.18
C ARG A 147 -17.10 -3.50 4.13
N SER A 148 -17.64 -2.61 4.96
CA SER A 148 -18.81 -2.93 5.77
C SER A 148 -20.02 -3.32 4.90
N ALA A 149 -21.02 -3.87 5.51
CA ALA A 149 -22.33 -4.00 4.87
C ALA A 149 -22.82 -2.59 4.46
N PRO A 150 -23.45 -2.44 3.28
CA PRO A 150 -23.97 -1.15 2.88
C PRO A 150 -25.17 -0.76 3.76
N LEU A 151 -25.24 0.50 4.16
CA LEU A 151 -26.43 1.11 4.70
C LEU A 151 -27.29 1.60 3.54
N PHE A 152 -28.53 1.12 3.46
CA PHE A 152 -29.51 1.59 2.49
C PHE A 152 -30.47 2.55 3.18
N ALA A 153 -30.49 3.82 2.73
CA ALA A 153 -31.56 4.74 3.13
C ALA A 153 -32.89 4.27 2.53
N THR A 154 -33.95 4.27 3.33
CA THR A 154 -35.30 3.91 2.84
C THR A 154 -35.83 5.02 1.93
N GLU A 155 -36.51 4.63 0.83
CA GLU A 155 -36.99 5.53 -0.22
C GLU A 155 -38.03 6.59 0.23
N LYS A 156 -38.44 6.58 1.48
CA LYS A 156 -39.58 7.38 1.97
C LYS A 156 -39.24 8.73 2.60
N GLU A 157 -37.97 9.06 2.78
CA GLU A 157 -37.57 10.24 3.52
C GLU A 157 -36.53 11.06 2.74
N GLY A 158 -36.89 12.27 2.40
CA GLY A 158 -36.07 13.24 1.64
C GLY A 158 -36.79 13.82 0.44
N ILE A 159 -36.31 14.96 -0.02
CA ILE A 159 -36.79 15.58 -1.27
C ILE A 159 -36.37 14.66 -2.41
N ASP A 160 -37.34 14.22 -3.23
CA ASP A 160 -37.14 13.30 -4.37
C ASP A 160 -36.58 11.92 -4.01
N GLY A 161 -36.75 11.42 -2.77
CA GLY A 161 -36.23 10.11 -2.34
C GLY A 161 -34.72 10.08 -2.08
N ALA A 162 -34.04 11.22 -2.04
CA ALA A 162 -32.63 11.29 -1.73
C ALA A 162 -32.36 11.01 -0.24
N PRO A 163 -31.29 10.26 0.11
CA PRO A 163 -30.94 10.04 1.51
C PRO A 163 -30.50 11.36 2.17
N LEU A 164 -30.97 11.56 3.40
CA LEU A 164 -30.57 12.70 4.23
C LEU A 164 -29.33 12.37 5.06
N PRO A 165 -28.52 13.38 5.49
CA PRO A 165 -27.36 13.17 6.36
C PRO A 165 -27.69 12.42 7.66
N GLU A 166 -28.92 12.62 8.18
CA GLU A 166 -29.41 11.96 9.38
C GLU A 166 -29.49 10.44 9.24
N HIS A 167 -29.82 9.92 8.06
CA HIS A 167 -29.81 8.48 7.80
C HIS A 167 -28.43 7.86 7.97
N ILE A 168 -27.38 8.62 7.58
CA ILE A 168 -25.98 8.18 7.76
C ILE A 168 -25.62 8.25 9.24
N ARG A 169 -25.97 9.36 9.92
CA ARG A 169 -25.69 9.54 11.36
C ARG A 169 -26.33 8.41 12.18
N ASP A 170 -27.59 8.12 11.95
CA ASP A 170 -28.37 7.17 12.76
C ASP A 170 -28.03 5.69 12.42
N GLY A 171 -27.45 5.45 11.23
CA GLY A 171 -26.97 4.14 10.80
C GLY A 171 -25.47 3.92 10.92
N GLN A 172 -24.70 4.89 11.46
CA GLN A 172 -23.22 4.82 11.46
C GLN A 172 -22.66 3.63 12.23
N ASP A 173 -23.33 3.13 13.24
CA ASP A 173 -22.89 1.97 14.03
C ASP A 173 -22.93 0.66 13.21
N THR A 174 -23.56 0.68 12.04
CA THR A 174 -23.61 -0.47 11.11
C THR A 174 -22.60 -0.36 9.98
N LEU A 175 -21.95 0.80 9.83
CA LEU A 175 -20.92 1.08 8.84
C LEU A 175 -19.52 0.79 9.39
#